data_981677e24349c14535c3a3c5eb390ca3
#
_entry.id   981677e24349c14535c3a3c5eb390ca3
#
_cell.length_a   1.000
_cell.length_b   1.000
_cell.length_c   1.000
_cell.angle_alpha   90.00
_cell.angle_beta   90.00
_cell.angle_gamma   90.00
#
_symmetry.space_group_name_H-M   'P 1'
#
loop_
_entity.id
_entity.type
_entity.pdbx_description
1 polymer ?
#
loop_
_entity_poly.entity_id
_entity_poly.type
_entity_poly.pdbx_seq_one_letter_code
_entity_poly.pdbx_strand_id
1 'polypeptide(L)'
;MRASPPLARRIIHRLLPARWIALPGVNLLLGLRRSHGHLVDVVKGMRVEYSLDSLIGQLLFMQGEFEEDEAVFIASRLQPRAGAVVLDVGANIGLHSLRAARLPGVSQVFAFEPAATTFAMLERNIARNGLTGKIRACPLAVSATPGRAAFHFCADDAYSSLVPDNRRPVQQTYAVTVTSLDEWCAANAISRIDLIKIDVEGSEADVITGAQATLRRCRPELVVEIYQGSRRGFSASQLIGSICALGYEAFVLVGGRAVPFTQHDDAHFNYHFVPRR
;
A
#
# COMPACT_ATOMS: atom_id res chain seq x y z
N MET A 1 0.95 4.74 24.25
CA MET A 1 0.01 3.76 24.85
C MET A 1 -0.80 3.15 23.73
N ARG A 2 -0.64 1.85 23.46
CA ARG A 2 -1.41 1.11 22.46
C ARG A 2 -2.86 1.01 22.97
N ALA A 3 -3.79 1.68 22.33
CA ALA A 3 -5.21 1.39 22.53
C ALA A 3 -5.47 0.04 21.85
N SER A 4 -5.40 -1.05 22.62
CA SER A 4 -5.84 -2.36 22.14
C SER A 4 -7.31 -2.23 21.72
N PRO A 5 -7.72 -2.84 20.60
CA PRO A 5 -9.12 -2.89 20.25
C PRO A 5 -9.90 -3.48 21.42
N PRO A 6 -11.10 -2.97 21.70
CA PRO A 6 -11.89 -3.46 22.83
C PRO A 6 -11.99 -4.98 22.78
N LEU A 7 -11.77 -5.64 23.91
CA LEU A 7 -11.85 -7.11 24.05
C LEU A 7 -13.12 -7.67 23.36
N ALA A 8 -14.21 -6.90 23.40
CA ALA A 8 -15.46 -7.18 22.71
C ALA A 8 -15.31 -7.41 21.20
N ARG A 9 -14.47 -6.64 20.47
CA ARG A 9 -14.27 -6.82 19.02
C ARG A 9 -13.58 -8.16 18.71
N ARG A 10 -12.58 -8.53 19.50
CA ARG A 10 -11.85 -9.80 19.37
C ARG A 10 -12.74 -11.01 19.64
N ILE A 11 -13.63 -10.91 20.63
CA ILE A 11 -14.59 -11.97 20.99
C ILE A 11 -15.66 -12.08 19.91
N ILE A 12 -16.23 -10.96 19.46
CA ILE A 12 -17.30 -10.93 18.46
C ILE A 12 -16.82 -11.51 17.12
N HIS A 13 -15.61 -11.18 16.68
CA HIS A 13 -15.06 -11.72 15.42
C HIS A 13 -14.84 -13.25 15.49
N ARG A 14 -14.50 -13.80 16.66
CA ARG A 14 -14.36 -15.25 16.83
C ARG A 14 -15.71 -15.98 16.83
N LEU A 15 -16.78 -15.30 17.23
CA LEU A 15 -18.09 -15.91 17.43
C LEU A 15 -19.07 -15.64 16.30
N LEU A 16 -18.87 -14.57 15.52
CA LEU A 16 -19.81 -14.18 14.46
C LEU A 16 -19.11 -14.10 13.10
N PRO A 17 -19.70 -14.70 12.04
CA PRO A 17 -19.27 -14.47 10.67
C PRO A 17 -19.27 -12.97 10.32
N ALA A 18 -18.38 -12.50 9.45
CA ALA A 18 -18.25 -11.10 9.04
C ALA A 18 -19.61 -10.48 8.61
N ARG A 19 -20.47 -11.25 7.93
CA ARG A 19 -21.83 -10.84 7.54
C ARG A 19 -22.73 -10.43 8.72
N TRP A 20 -22.51 -10.98 9.91
CA TRP A 20 -23.31 -10.66 11.11
C TRP A 20 -22.79 -9.41 11.80
N ILE A 21 -21.50 -9.17 11.73
CA ILE A 21 -20.86 -7.93 12.21
C ILE A 21 -21.37 -6.73 11.39
N ALA A 22 -21.74 -6.99 10.12
CA ALA A 22 -22.32 -5.98 9.24
C ALA A 22 -23.77 -5.58 9.59
N LEU A 23 -24.44 -6.24 10.54
CA LEU A 23 -25.81 -5.88 10.93
C LEU A 23 -25.86 -4.51 11.66
N PRO A 24 -26.84 -3.64 11.35
CA PRO A 24 -26.93 -2.30 11.92
C PRO A 24 -26.93 -2.27 13.45
N GLY A 25 -27.61 -3.23 14.11
CA GLY A 25 -27.66 -3.32 15.58
C GLY A 25 -26.32 -3.67 16.20
N VAL A 26 -25.54 -4.56 15.58
CA VAL A 26 -24.20 -4.92 16.05
C VAL A 26 -23.23 -3.76 15.88
N ASN A 27 -23.31 -3.03 14.77
CA ASN A 27 -22.49 -1.84 14.54
C ASN A 27 -22.75 -0.74 15.56
N LEU A 28 -24.01 -0.53 15.94
CA LEU A 28 -24.38 0.45 16.98
C LEU A 28 -23.77 0.07 18.33
N LEU A 29 -23.86 -1.21 18.73
CA LEU A 29 -23.26 -1.73 19.96
C LEU A 29 -21.73 -1.59 19.99
N LEU A 30 -21.06 -1.67 18.81
CA LEU A 30 -19.61 -1.54 18.69
C LEU A 30 -19.16 -0.08 18.47
N GLY A 31 -20.09 0.89 18.41
CA GLY A 31 -19.81 2.29 18.13
C GLY A 31 -19.25 2.52 16.72
N LEU A 32 -19.54 1.61 15.78
CA LEU A 32 -19.06 1.70 14.39
C LEU A 32 -20.04 2.52 13.55
N ARG A 33 -19.51 3.30 12.64
CA ARG A 33 -20.29 4.03 11.64
C ARG A 33 -20.17 3.33 10.29
N ARG A 34 -21.23 3.41 9.49
CA ARG A 34 -21.23 2.91 8.11
C ARG A 34 -21.30 4.07 7.12
N SER A 35 -20.60 3.92 6.02
CA SER A 35 -20.65 4.83 4.89
C SER A 35 -20.56 4.01 3.61
N HIS A 36 -21.48 4.23 2.66
CA HIS A 36 -21.51 3.52 1.38
C HIS A 36 -21.44 1.98 1.49
N GLY A 37 -21.99 1.41 2.56
CA GLY A 37 -21.94 -0.04 2.82
C GLY A 37 -20.71 -0.52 3.61
N HIS A 38 -19.69 0.33 3.79
CA HIS A 38 -18.44 0.04 4.48
C HIS A 38 -18.45 0.53 5.93
N LEU A 39 -17.53 0.03 6.73
CA LEU A 39 -17.29 0.53 8.09
C LEU A 39 -16.40 1.76 8.06
N VAL A 40 -16.65 2.70 8.98
CA VAL A 40 -15.77 3.83 9.25
C VAL A 40 -15.34 3.77 10.70
N ASP A 41 -14.04 3.69 10.94
CA ASP A 41 -13.46 3.55 12.27
C ASP A 41 -12.31 4.54 12.48
N VAL A 42 -11.83 4.63 13.72
CA VAL A 42 -10.62 5.39 14.07
C VAL A 42 -9.47 4.43 14.26
N VAL A 43 -8.55 4.42 13.28
CA VAL A 43 -7.34 3.59 13.27
C VAL A 43 -6.14 4.48 13.51
N LYS A 44 -5.46 4.31 14.65
CA LYS A 44 -4.28 5.14 15.01
C LYS A 44 -4.53 6.65 14.88
N GLY A 45 -5.73 7.10 15.24
CA GLY A 45 -6.14 8.50 15.15
C GLY A 45 -6.49 8.99 13.73
N MET A 46 -6.61 8.09 12.76
CA MET A 46 -7.11 8.37 11.41
C MET A 46 -8.54 7.85 11.27
N ARG A 47 -9.40 8.56 10.56
CA ARG A 47 -10.73 8.08 10.20
C ARG A 47 -10.63 7.28 8.91
N VAL A 48 -10.79 5.96 9.00
CA VAL A 48 -10.60 5.04 7.87
C VAL A 48 -11.90 4.33 7.55
N GLU A 49 -12.31 4.41 6.29
CA GLU A 49 -13.37 3.61 5.71
C GLU A 49 -12.75 2.34 5.11
N TYR A 50 -13.33 1.18 5.42
CA TYR A 50 -12.86 -0.10 4.92
C TYR A 50 -14.01 -1.12 4.81
N SER A 51 -13.81 -2.16 3.98
CA SER A 51 -14.73 -3.31 3.86
C SER A 51 -14.27 -4.45 4.75
N LEU A 52 -15.22 -5.18 5.36
CA LEU A 52 -14.93 -6.45 6.04
C LEU A 52 -14.76 -7.64 5.08
N ASP A 53 -15.03 -7.45 3.79
CA ASP A 53 -14.77 -8.45 2.76
C ASP A 53 -13.27 -8.51 2.40
N SER A 54 -12.52 -7.44 2.72
CA SER A 54 -11.09 -7.33 2.50
C SER A 54 -10.27 -7.80 3.70
N LEU A 55 -9.14 -8.45 3.46
CA LEU A 55 -8.17 -8.85 4.50
C LEU A 55 -7.71 -7.65 5.32
N ILE A 56 -7.39 -6.54 4.66
CA ILE A 56 -6.98 -5.28 5.31
C ILE A 56 -8.07 -4.83 6.29
N GLY A 57 -9.32 -4.77 5.84
CA GLY A 57 -10.44 -4.36 6.68
C GLY A 57 -10.68 -5.29 7.86
N GLN A 58 -10.52 -6.60 7.69
CA GLN A 58 -10.62 -7.58 8.76
C GLN A 58 -9.52 -7.37 9.81
N LEU A 59 -8.28 -7.15 9.38
CA LEU A 59 -7.15 -6.88 10.28
C LEU A 59 -7.34 -5.56 11.03
N LEU A 60 -7.76 -4.49 10.35
CA LEU A 60 -8.08 -3.21 10.98
C LEU A 60 -9.18 -3.36 12.04
N PHE A 61 -10.24 -4.10 11.73
CA PHE A 61 -11.33 -4.35 12.67
C PHE A 61 -10.87 -5.13 13.89
N MET A 62 -10.09 -6.21 13.69
CA MET A 62 -9.67 -7.12 14.75
C MET A 62 -8.53 -6.57 15.61
N GLN A 63 -7.53 -5.97 14.95
CA GLN A 63 -6.25 -5.60 15.57
C GLN A 63 -6.12 -4.09 15.77
N GLY A 64 -6.87 -3.29 14.99
CA GLY A 64 -6.74 -1.84 14.97
C GLY A 64 -5.48 -1.35 14.25
N GLU A 65 -4.81 -2.25 13.51
CA GLU A 65 -3.55 -1.95 12.81
C GLU A 65 -3.36 -2.89 11.61
N PHE A 66 -2.54 -2.43 10.67
CA PHE A 66 -2.09 -3.19 9.49
C PHE A 66 -0.68 -2.71 9.15
N GLU A 67 0.25 -3.65 8.91
CA GLU A 67 1.66 -3.39 8.57
C GLU A 67 2.31 -2.33 9.47
N GLU A 68 2.23 -2.52 10.77
CA GLU A 68 2.69 -1.50 11.74
C GLU A 68 4.21 -1.37 11.73
N ASP A 69 4.95 -2.45 11.59
CA ASP A 69 6.43 -2.41 11.58
C ASP A 69 6.94 -1.64 10.35
N GLU A 70 6.32 -1.84 9.17
CA GLU A 70 6.60 -1.09 7.95
C GLU A 70 6.26 0.39 8.13
N ALA A 71 5.09 0.68 8.70
CA ALA A 71 4.68 2.05 8.94
C ALA A 71 5.62 2.79 9.89
N VAL A 72 6.09 2.14 10.96
CA VAL A 72 7.07 2.68 11.91
C VAL A 72 8.41 2.90 11.21
N PHE A 73 8.86 1.93 10.40
CA PHE A 73 10.10 2.08 9.64
C PHE A 73 10.01 3.26 8.66
N ILE A 74 8.98 3.32 7.82
CA ILE A 74 8.74 4.42 6.89
C ILE A 74 8.75 5.77 7.63
N ALA A 75 8.06 5.86 8.77
CA ALA A 75 8.04 7.06 9.58
C ALA A 75 9.43 7.46 10.06
N SER A 76 10.24 6.51 10.52
CA SER A 76 11.62 6.76 10.97
C SER A 76 12.52 7.32 9.86
N ARG A 77 12.25 6.93 8.60
CA ARG A 77 13.01 7.39 7.43
C ARG A 77 12.57 8.78 6.95
N LEU A 78 11.29 9.10 7.10
CA LEU A 78 10.69 10.34 6.62
C LEU A 78 10.72 11.48 7.65
N GLN A 79 10.61 11.20 8.96
CA GLN A 79 10.58 12.21 10.01
C GLN A 79 11.76 13.18 9.99
N PRO A 80 13.02 12.75 9.76
CA PRO A 80 14.16 13.66 9.74
C PRO A 80 14.26 14.51 8.47
N ARG A 81 13.38 14.28 7.47
CA ARG A 81 13.42 14.97 6.18
C ARG A 81 12.47 16.15 6.16
N ALA A 82 12.90 17.27 5.57
CA ALA A 82 12.04 18.42 5.32
C ALA A 82 11.57 18.43 3.87
N GLY A 83 10.26 18.59 3.68
CA GLY A 83 9.66 18.65 2.35
C GLY A 83 9.70 17.33 1.57
N ALA A 84 9.65 16.20 2.26
CA ALA A 84 9.71 14.88 1.64
C ALA A 84 8.53 14.63 0.70
N VAL A 85 8.80 13.98 -0.44
CA VAL A 85 7.84 13.54 -1.44
C VAL A 85 7.79 12.01 -1.44
N VAL A 86 6.59 11.46 -1.36
CA VAL A 86 6.33 10.02 -1.27
C VAL A 86 5.45 9.58 -2.44
N LEU A 87 5.80 8.44 -3.05
CA LEU A 87 4.93 7.73 -3.97
C LEU A 87 4.46 6.43 -3.29
N ASP A 88 3.15 6.20 -3.32
CA ASP A 88 2.49 5.00 -2.78
C ASP A 88 1.81 4.28 -3.96
N VAL A 89 2.46 3.25 -4.48
CA VAL A 89 2.07 2.52 -5.68
C VAL A 89 1.35 1.24 -5.26
N GLY A 90 0.06 1.14 -5.57
CA GLY A 90 -0.86 0.17 -4.99
C GLY A 90 -1.40 0.66 -3.65
N ALA A 91 -1.83 1.92 -3.60
CA ALA A 91 -2.21 2.57 -2.35
C ALA A 91 -3.43 1.95 -1.66
N ASN A 92 -4.21 1.14 -2.35
CA ASN A 92 -5.45 0.54 -1.85
C ASN A 92 -6.34 1.60 -1.17
N ILE A 93 -6.85 1.39 0.02
CA ILE A 93 -7.67 2.36 0.77
C ILE A 93 -6.87 3.51 1.39
N GLY A 94 -5.55 3.56 1.18
CA GLY A 94 -4.68 4.69 1.50
C GLY A 94 -4.05 4.68 2.88
N LEU A 95 -3.92 3.56 3.56
CA LEU A 95 -3.37 3.52 4.93
C LEU A 95 -1.95 4.07 5.02
N HIS A 96 -1.04 3.65 4.13
CA HIS A 96 0.34 4.15 4.10
C HIS A 96 0.40 5.61 3.67
N SER A 97 -0.39 6.00 2.66
CA SER A 97 -0.52 7.39 2.21
C SER A 97 -0.96 8.32 3.34
N LEU A 98 -2.00 7.94 4.10
CA LEU A 98 -2.50 8.72 5.23
C LEU A 98 -1.46 8.84 6.35
N ARG A 99 -0.78 7.74 6.69
CA ARG A 99 0.28 7.72 7.71
C ARG A 99 1.45 8.62 7.30
N ALA A 100 1.94 8.49 6.08
CA ALA A 100 3.02 9.29 5.54
C ALA A 100 2.67 10.80 5.53
N ALA A 101 1.49 11.16 5.01
CA ALA A 101 1.08 12.56 4.92
C ALA A 101 0.90 13.26 6.27
N ARG A 102 0.70 12.52 7.37
CA ARG A 102 0.61 13.07 8.73
C ARG A 102 1.97 13.40 9.34
N LEU A 103 3.06 12.91 8.75
CA LEU A 103 4.41 13.25 9.22
C LEU A 103 4.71 14.70 8.88
N PRO A 104 5.25 15.50 9.85
CA PRO A 104 5.55 16.91 9.63
C PRO A 104 6.55 17.14 8.48
N GLY A 105 7.49 16.20 8.29
CA GLY A 105 8.52 16.29 7.27
C GLY A 105 8.03 16.02 5.84
N VAL A 106 6.84 15.43 5.67
CA VAL A 106 6.28 15.10 4.34
C VAL A 106 5.48 16.29 3.80
N SER A 107 5.82 16.73 2.60
CA SER A 107 5.11 17.81 1.90
C SER A 107 4.03 17.29 0.95
N GLN A 108 4.27 16.14 0.29
CA GLN A 108 3.40 15.62 -0.74
C GLN A 108 3.43 14.09 -0.77
N VAL A 109 2.27 13.48 -0.97
CA VAL A 109 2.11 12.05 -1.26
C VAL A 109 1.33 11.90 -2.57
N PHE A 110 1.78 11.02 -3.45
CA PHE A 110 1.07 10.60 -4.65
C PHE A 110 0.67 9.14 -4.48
N ALA A 111 -0.63 8.89 -4.45
CA ALA A 111 -1.22 7.58 -4.17
C ALA A 111 -1.84 7.00 -5.44
N PHE A 112 -1.31 5.90 -5.96
CA PHE A 112 -1.76 5.25 -7.18
C PHE A 112 -2.62 4.04 -6.86
N GLU A 113 -3.87 4.04 -7.30
CA GLU A 113 -4.83 2.96 -7.11
C GLU A 113 -5.73 2.82 -8.35
N PRO A 114 -5.62 1.74 -9.13
CA PRO A 114 -6.39 1.59 -10.37
C PRO A 114 -7.84 1.11 -10.17
N ALA A 115 -8.15 0.41 -9.06
CA ALA A 115 -9.47 -0.15 -8.83
C ALA A 115 -10.49 0.95 -8.46
N ALA A 116 -11.51 1.18 -9.28
CA ALA A 116 -12.44 2.29 -9.13
C ALA A 116 -13.14 2.32 -7.77
N THR A 117 -13.53 1.16 -7.22
CA THR A 117 -14.20 1.04 -5.92
C THR A 117 -13.25 1.36 -4.77
N THR A 118 -12.04 0.83 -4.81
CA THR A 118 -10.99 1.04 -3.82
C THR A 118 -10.47 2.47 -3.90
N PHE A 119 -10.28 3.00 -5.11
CA PHE A 119 -9.94 4.40 -5.35
C PHE A 119 -10.95 5.37 -4.73
N ALA A 120 -12.25 5.11 -4.89
CA ALA A 120 -13.27 5.93 -4.26
C ALA A 120 -13.21 5.89 -2.72
N MET A 121 -12.83 4.76 -2.11
CA MET A 121 -12.55 4.69 -0.66
C MET A 121 -11.30 5.48 -0.29
N LEU A 122 -10.23 5.37 -1.07
CA LEU A 122 -9.00 6.15 -0.89
C LEU A 122 -9.31 7.67 -0.86
N GLU A 123 -10.05 8.19 -1.84
CA GLU A 123 -10.43 9.60 -1.89
C GLU A 123 -11.25 10.02 -0.66
N ARG A 124 -12.23 9.20 -0.25
CA ARG A 124 -13.01 9.49 0.96
C ARG A 124 -12.16 9.45 2.22
N ASN A 125 -11.21 8.53 2.31
CA ASN A 125 -10.26 8.44 3.43
C ASN A 125 -9.35 9.66 3.50
N ILE A 126 -8.84 10.14 2.37
CA ILE A 126 -8.07 11.39 2.27
C ILE A 126 -8.90 12.58 2.77
N ALA A 127 -10.13 12.73 2.25
CA ALA A 127 -11.03 13.82 2.62
C ALA A 127 -11.42 13.80 4.11
N ARG A 128 -11.74 12.60 4.66
CA ARG A 128 -12.11 12.43 6.08
C ARG A 128 -11.00 12.84 7.05
N ASN A 129 -9.75 12.79 6.61
CA ASN A 129 -8.59 13.16 7.42
C ASN A 129 -8.08 14.58 7.12
N GLY A 130 -8.73 15.35 6.25
CA GLY A 130 -8.33 16.71 5.88
C GLY A 130 -7.00 16.77 5.13
N LEU A 131 -6.64 15.70 4.39
CA LEU A 131 -5.34 15.56 3.73
C LEU A 131 -5.37 15.81 2.21
N THR A 132 -6.46 16.37 1.68
CA THR A 132 -6.61 16.68 0.24
C THR A 132 -5.56 17.65 -0.30
N GLY A 133 -4.97 18.51 0.55
CA GLY A 133 -3.86 19.39 0.19
C GLY A 133 -2.47 18.71 0.19
N LYS A 134 -2.37 17.50 0.76
CA LYS A 134 -1.10 16.76 0.89
C LYS A 134 -1.06 15.46 0.11
N ILE A 135 -2.20 14.82 -0.12
CA ILE A 135 -2.29 13.56 -0.86
C ILE A 135 -3.03 13.82 -2.16
N ARG A 136 -2.39 13.49 -3.28
CA ARG A 136 -3.01 13.42 -4.60
C ARG A 136 -3.26 11.96 -4.94
N ALA A 137 -4.51 11.55 -4.98
CA ALA A 137 -4.90 10.24 -5.50
C ALA A 137 -4.84 10.23 -7.04
N CYS A 138 -4.33 9.13 -7.60
CA CYS A 138 -4.15 8.92 -9.03
C CYS A 138 -4.84 7.61 -9.43
N PRO A 139 -5.92 7.63 -10.26
CA PRO A 139 -6.66 6.43 -10.67
C PRO A 139 -5.91 5.70 -11.80
N LEU A 140 -4.67 5.30 -11.52
CA LEU A 140 -3.74 4.73 -12.48
C LEU A 140 -3.10 3.47 -11.93
N ALA A 141 -2.97 2.45 -12.76
CA ALA A 141 -2.02 1.38 -12.53
C ALA A 141 -0.62 1.84 -12.93
N VAL A 142 0.39 1.31 -12.25
CA VAL A 142 1.79 1.57 -12.60
C VAL A 142 2.43 0.28 -13.10
N SER A 143 3.15 0.35 -14.23
CA SER A 143 3.81 -0.79 -14.85
C SER A 143 5.03 -0.34 -15.67
N ALA A 144 5.60 -1.23 -16.49
CA ALA A 144 6.78 -0.94 -17.30
C ALA A 144 6.54 0.10 -18.38
N THR A 145 5.36 0.08 -19.01
CA THR A 145 5.01 0.94 -20.14
C THR A 145 3.61 1.52 -19.99
N PRO A 146 3.40 2.77 -20.40
CA PRO A 146 2.08 3.39 -20.41
C PRO A 146 1.11 2.72 -21.39
N GLY A 147 -0.20 2.86 -21.12
CA GLY A 147 -1.23 2.35 -21.99
C GLY A 147 -2.53 1.97 -21.27
N ARG A 148 -3.14 0.89 -21.70
CA ARG A 148 -4.28 0.26 -21.04
C ARG A 148 -4.00 -1.22 -20.83
N ALA A 149 -4.40 -1.74 -19.69
CA ALA A 149 -4.26 -3.15 -19.38
C ALA A 149 -5.52 -3.70 -18.72
N ALA A 150 -5.70 -5.02 -18.81
CA ALA A 150 -6.72 -5.73 -18.04
C ALA A 150 -6.32 -5.71 -16.56
N PHE A 151 -7.27 -5.34 -15.71
CA PHE A 151 -7.13 -5.36 -14.26
C PHE A 151 -8.09 -6.40 -13.69
N HIS A 152 -7.57 -7.29 -12.87
CA HIS A 152 -8.31 -8.40 -12.29
C HIS A 152 -8.72 -8.04 -10.86
N PHE A 153 -9.98 -7.64 -10.71
CA PHE A 153 -10.54 -7.26 -9.42
C PHE A 153 -11.03 -8.49 -8.67
N CYS A 154 -10.57 -8.66 -7.45
CA CYS A 154 -10.97 -9.72 -6.53
C CYS A 154 -11.97 -9.21 -5.48
N ALA A 155 -12.75 -10.12 -4.87
CA ALA A 155 -13.64 -9.78 -3.75
C ALA A 155 -12.86 -9.22 -2.56
N ASP A 156 -11.69 -9.79 -2.31
CA ASP A 156 -10.69 -9.25 -1.41
C ASP A 156 -9.78 -8.34 -2.24
N ASP A 157 -10.00 -7.05 -2.13
CA ASP A 157 -9.34 -6.01 -2.94
C ASP A 157 -7.82 -5.98 -2.74
N ALA A 158 -7.33 -6.51 -1.61
CA ALA A 158 -5.89 -6.67 -1.35
C ALA A 158 -5.17 -7.57 -2.37
N TYR A 159 -5.90 -8.41 -3.12
CA TYR A 159 -5.34 -9.31 -4.14
C TYR A 159 -5.64 -8.88 -5.57
N SER A 160 -6.15 -7.67 -5.76
CA SER A 160 -6.49 -7.15 -7.08
C SER A 160 -5.25 -6.63 -7.80
N SER A 161 -5.04 -7.02 -9.07
CA SER A 161 -3.80 -6.68 -9.78
C SER A 161 -3.90 -6.73 -11.30
N LEU A 162 -2.84 -6.28 -11.99
CA LEU A 162 -2.67 -6.42 -13.44
C LEU A 162 -2.34 -7.87 -13.87
N VAL A 163 -1.96 -8.72 -12.94
CA VAL A 163 -1.61 -10.13 -13.20
C VAL A 163 -2.55 -11.01 -12.42
N PRO A 164 -3.33 -11.91 -13.09
CA PRO A 164 -4.28 -12.76 -12.40
C PRO A 164 -3.57 -13.65 -11.38
N ASP A 165 -4.14 -13.71 -10.19
CA ASP A 165 -3.67 -14.53 -9.07
C ASP A 165 -4.66 -15.64 -8.78
N ASN A 166 -4.13 -16.85 -8.58
CA ASN A 166 -4.94 -18.01 -8.21
C ASN A 166 -5.27 -18.08 -6.70
N ARG A 167 -4.72 -17.13 -5.89
CA ARG A 167 -4.97 -17.09 -4.44
C ARG A 167 -6.41 -16.67 -4.10
N ARG A 168 -7.03 -15.87 -4.97
CA ARG A 168 -8.41 -15.42 -4.80
C ARG A 168 -9.16 -15.43 -6.13
N PRO A 169 -10.45 -15.74 -6.13
CA PRO A 169 -11.25 -15.71 -7.35
C PRO A 169 -11.39 -14.27 -7.86
N VAL A 170 -11.12 -14.11 -9.16
CA VAL A 170 -11.38 -12.85 -9.87
C VAL A 170 -12.90 -12.69 -10.02
N GLN A 171 -13.43 -11.60 -9.52
CA GLN A 171 -14.86 -11.27 -9.67
C GLN A 171 -15.15 -10.53 -10.96
N GLN A 172 -14.24 -9.65 -11.36
CA GLN A 172 -14.40 -8.80 -12.53
C GLN A 172 -13.04 -8.51 -13.16
N THR A 173 -13.03 -8.47 -14.50
CA THR A 173 -11.88 -7.99 -15.27
C THR A 173 -12.33 -6.78 -16.10
N TYR A 174 -11.62 -5.66 -15.98
CA TYR A 174 -11.88 -4.45 -16.74
C TYR A 174 -10.58 -3.73 -17.13
N ALA A 175 -10.66 -2.83 -18.11
CA ALA A 175 -9.49 -2.11 -18.56
C ALA A 175 -9.22 -0.88 -17.68
N VAL A 176 -7.98 -0.75 -17.20
CA VAL A 176 -7.50 0.44 -16.48
C VAL A 176 -6.45 1.19 -17.29
N THR A 177 -6.28 2.46 -16.97
CA THR A 177 -5.19 3.27 -17.51
C THR A 177 -3.90 2.94 -16.76
N VAL A 178 -2.83 2.72 -17.52
CA VAL A 178 -1.50 2.37 -17.02
C VAL A 178 -0.53 3.49 -17.33
N THR A 179 0.37 3.79 -16.41
CA THR A 179 1.52 4.68 -16.60
C THR A 179 2.82 3.99 -16.18
N SER A 180 3.96 4.51 -16.58
CA SER A 180 5.23 4.23 -15.93
C SER A 180 5.59 5.36 -14.96
N LEU A 181 6.39 5.08 -13.93
CA LEU A 181 6.83 6.14 -13.00
C LEU A 181 7.71 7.17 -13.72
N ASP A 182 8.51 6.74 -14.68
CA ASP A 182 9.37 7.65 -15.46
C ASP A 182 8.55 8.65 -16.26
N GLU A 183 7.51 8.18 -16.97
CA GLU A 183 6.63 9.07 -17.75
C GLU A 183 5.76 9.94 -16.85
N TRP A 184 5.15 9.35 -15.81
CA TRP A 184 4.29 10.09 -14.92
C TRP A 184 5.06 11.21 -14.18
N CYS A 185 6.27 10.93 -13.70
CA CYS A 185 7.12 11.93 -13.04
C CYS A 185 7.53 13.04 -14.02
N ALA A 186 7.87 12.69 -15.26
CA ALA A 186 8.19 13.68 -16.28
C ALA A 186 6.99 14.58 -16.61
N ALA A 187 5.81 13.99 -16.84
CA ALA A 187 4.59 14.72 -17.17
C ALA A 187 4.08 15.64 -16.03
N ASN A 188 4.38 15.29 -14.76
CA ASN A 188 3.98 16.07 -13.58
C ASN A 188 5.12 16.92 -13.00
N ALA A 189 6.27 17.03 -13.68
CA ALA A 189 7.46 17.78 -13.27
C ALA A 189 7.95 17.40 -11.84
N ILE A 190 7.88 16.12 -11.49
CA ILE A 190 8.35 15.61 -10.21
C ILE A 190 9.86 15.42 -10.28
N SER A 191 10.60 16.31 -9.63
CA SER A 191 12.07 16.30 -9.60
C SER A 191 12.67 15.65 -8.36
N ARG A 192 11.89 15.52 -7.27
CA ARG A 192 12.31 14.93 -6.01
C ARG A 192 11.34 13.84 -5.59
N ILE A 193 11.89 12.72 -5.15
CA ILE A 193 11.16 11.63 -4.49
C ILE A 193 12.08 11.10 -3.40
N ASP A 194 11.57 11.01 -2.19
CA ASP A 194 12.32 10.57 -1.02
C ASP A 194 12.04 9.10 -0.66
N LEU A 195 10.82 8.63 -0.97
CA LEU A 195 10.42 7.25 -0.73
C LEU A 195 9.38 6.80 -1.77
N ILE A 196 9.49 5.55 -2.21
CA ILE A 196 8.47 4.86 -3.01
C ILE A 196 8.08 3.57 -2.30
N LYS A 197 6.79 3.39 -1.94
CA LYS A 197 6.22 2.09 -1.61
C LYS A 197 5.67 1.46 -2.89
N ILE A 198 5.93 0.17 -3.08
CA ILE A 198 5.45 -0.62 -4.23
C ILE A 198 4.82 -1.89 -3.69
N ASP A 199 3.53 -2.03 -3.93
CA ASP A 199 2.72 -3.16 -3.50
C ASP A 199 1.57 -3.32 -4.52
N VAL A 200 1.86 -4.04 -5.60
CA VAL A 200 0.99 -4.14 -6.79
C VAL A 200 0.60 -5.58 -7.13
N GLU A 201 0.79 -6.46 -6.15
CA GLU A 201 0.34 -7.83 -6.19
C GLU A 201 0.83 -8.62 -7.42
N GLY A 202 2.18 -8.61 -7.62
CA GLY A 202 2.88 -9.44 -8.60
C GLY A 202 3.34 -8.72 -9.87
N SER A 203 3.23 -7.39 -9.94
CA SER A 203 3.74 -6.56 -11.05
C SER A 203 4.93 -5.67 -10.63
N GLU A 204 5.56 -5.95 -9.48
CA GLU A 204 6.63 -5.13 -8.90
C GLU A 204 7.83 -4.97 -9.85
N ALA A 205 8.19 -6.04 -10.57
CA ALA A 205 9.27 -6.03 -11.55
C ALA A 205 8.96 -5.07 -12.72
N ASP A 206 7.71 -5.01 -13.15
CA ASP A 206 7.28 -4.09 -14.20
C ASP A 206 7.33 -2.63 -13.69
N VAL A 207 6.91 -2.38 -12.44
CA VAL A 207 7.02 -1.04 -11.83
C VAL A 207 8.48 -0.59 -11.76
N ILE A 208 9.39 -1.46 -11.30
CA ILE A 208 10.84 -1.16 -11.25
C ILE A 208 11.41 -0.92 -12.65
N THR A 209 10.95 -1.67 -13.66
CA THR A 209 11.34 -1.47 -15.06
C THR A 209 10.90 -0.09 -15.57
N GLY A 210 9.67 0.32 -15.26
CA GLY A 210 9.11 1.63 -15.66
C GLY A 210 9.58 2.81 -14.80
N ALA A 211 10.47 2.58 -13.82
CA ALA A 211 10.99 3.58 -12.89
C ALA A 211 12.49 3.85 -13.03
N GLN A 212 13.16 3.23 -14.00
CA GLN A 212 14.63 3.22 -14.11
C GLN A 212 15.27 4.60 -14.08
N ALA A 213 14.74 5.56 -14.86
CA ALA A 213 15.28 6.92 -14.91
C ALA A 213 14.99 7.68 -13.60
N THR A 214 13.81 7.49 -13.06
CA THR A 214 13.39 8.08 -11.77
C THR A 214 14.25 7.57 -10.61
N LEU A 215 14.50 6.26 -10.54
CA LEU A 215 15.33 5.65 -9.49
C LEU A 215 16.79 6.15 -9.56
N ARG A 216 17.35 6.27 -10.77
CA ARG A 216 18.71 6.82 -10.94
C ARG A 216 18.80 8.29 -10.57
N ARG A 217 17.80 9.10 -10.96
CA ARG A 217 17.80 10.55 -10.75
C ARG A 217 17.51 10.94 -9.31
N CYS A 218 16.43 10.38 -8.73
CA CYS A 218 15.93 10.80 -7.42
C CYS A 218 16.55 10.01 -6.26
N ARG A 219 17.02 8.80 -6.52
CA ARG A 219 17.60 7.89 -5.52
C ARG A 219 16.71 7.76 -4.26
N PRO A 220 15.40 7.50 -4.42
CA PRO A 220 14.49 7.35 -3.28
C PRO A 220 14.83 6.09 -2.46
N GLU A 221 14.42 6.05 -1.21
CA GLU A 221 14.30 4.77 -0.51
C GLU A 221 13.09 4.03 -1.06
N LEU A 222 13.17 2.66 -1.10
CA LEU A 222 12.08 1.84 -1.59
C LEU A 222 11.59 0.91 -0.48
N VAL A 223 10.28 0.71 -0.44
CA VAL A 223 9.63 -0.38 0.28
C VAL A 223 8.87 -1.17 -0.77
N VAL A 224 9.25 -2.41 -0.99
CA VAL A 224 8.68 -3.25 -2.06
C VAL A 224 8.17 -4.54 -1.45
N GLU A 225 6.88 -4.83 -1.64
CA GLU A 225 6.35 -6.14 -1.33
C GLU A 225 6.75 -7.11 -2.44
N ILE A 226 7.50 -8.15 -2.09
CA ILE A 226 7.97 -9.16 -3.04
C ILE A 226 7.51 -10.52 -2.55
N TYR A 227 6.39 -10.99 -3.08
CA TYR A 227 5.86 -12.30 -2.75
C TYR A 227 6.53 -13.40 -3.60
N GLN A 228 6.53 -14.65 -3.09
CA GLN A 228 7.08 -15.80 -3.81
C GLN A 228 6.59 -15.88 -5.25
N GLY A 229 7.54 -16.00 -6.16
CA GLY A 229 7.30 -16.25 -7.57
C GLY A 229 6.67 -15.05 -8.25
N SER A 230 7.49 -14.20 -8.82
CA SER A 230 7.00 -13.19 -9.76
C SER A 230 6.13 -13.88 -10.80
N ARG A 231 4.89 -13.48 -10.88
CA ARG A 231 3.87 -14.05 -11.79
C ARG A 231 4.19 -13.85 -13.26
N ARG A 232 5.28 -13.10 -13.57
CA ARG A 232 5.76 -12.84 -14.93
C ARG A 232 7.17 -13.39 -15.20
N GLY A 233 7.60 -14.44 -14.49
CA GLY A 233 8.86 -15.13 -14.77
C GLY A 233 10.10 -14.57 -14.08
N PHE A 234 9.95 -13.59 -13.16
CA PHE A 234 11.05 -13.16 -12.29
C PHE A 234 10.96 -13.88 -10.94
N SER A 235 12.05 -14.43 -10.46
CA SER A 235 12.13 -14.85 -9.06
C SER A 235 12.31 -13.64 -8.14
N ALA A 236 11.88 -13.76 -6.87
CA ALA A 236 12.13 -12.72 -5.88
C ALA A 236 13.60 -12.31 -5.82
N SER A 237 14.52 -13.28 -5.85
CA SER A 237 15.95 -13.03 -5.88
C SER A 237 16.44 -12.24 -7.10
N GLN A 238 15.85 -12.48 -8.28
CA GLN A 238 16.16 -11.72 -9.49
C GLN A 238 15.68 -10.27 -9.38
N LEU A 239 14.49 -10.04 -8.85
CA LEU A 239 13.97 -8.69 -8.64
C LEU A 239 14.83 -7.92 -7.62
N ILE A 240 15.12 -8.54 -6.46
CA ILE A 240 16.01 -7.95 -5.45
C ILE A 240 17.38 -7.62 -6.06
N GLY A 241 17.98 -8.58 -6.80
CA GLY A 241 19.26 -8.39 -7.48
C GLY A 241 19.23 -7.23 -8.49
N SER A 242 18.13 -7.07 -9.25
CA SER A 242 17.97 -5.97 -10.22
C SER A 242 17.92 -4.61 -9.53
N ILE A 243 17.25 -4.49 -8.39
CA ILE A 243 17.22 -3.25 -7.60
C ILE A 243 18.60 -2.97 -7.00
N CYS A 244 19.27 -4.00 -6.46
CA CYS A 244 20.64 -3.85 -5.93
C CYS A 244 21.65 -3.42 -7.01
N ALA A 245 21.48 -3.88 -8.26
CA ALA A 245 22.29 -3.47 -9.40
C ALA A 245 22.14 -1.97 -9.77
N LEU A 246 21.02 -1.33 -9.38
CA LEU A 246 20.82 0.11 -9.46
C LEU A 246 21.54 0.90 -8.35
N GLY A 247 22.33 0.24 -7.53
CA GLY A 247 23.09 0.86 -6.45
C GLY A 247 22.31 0.98 -5.14
N TYR A 248 21.47 0.02 -4.84
CA TYR A 248 20.76 -0.08 -3.56
C TYR A 248 21.31 -1.20 -2.67
N GLU A 249 21.10 -1.07 -1.38
CA GLU A 249 21.28 -2.13 -0.40
C GLU A 249 19.90 -2.58 0.08
N ALA A 250 19.70 -3.91 0.18
CA ALA A 250 18.45 -4.51 0.60
C ALA A 250 18.46 -4.84 2.10
N PHE A 251 17.32 -4.60 2.76
CA PHE A 251 17.08 -4.91 4.17
C PHE A 251 15.70 -5.56 4.32
N VAL A 252 15.54 -6.32 5.39
CA VAL A 252 14.25 -6.81 5.89
C VAL A 252 14.04 -6.34 7.32
N LEU A 253 12.80 -6.29 7.78
CA LEU A 253 12.50 -5.95 9.17
C LEU A 253 12.39 -7.22 10.02
N VAL A 254 13.23 -7.32 11.03
CA VAL A 254 13.16 -8.40 12.04
C VAL A 254 12.93 -7.75 13.40
N GLY A 255 11.75 -7.99 13.98
CA GLY A 255 11.36 -7.35 15.24
C GLY A 255 11.40 -5.81 15.18
N GLY A 256 10.99 -5.22 14.05
CA GLY A 256 10.98 -3.78 13.82
C GLY A 256 12.35 -3.15 13.55
N ARG A 257 13.41 -3.94 13.38
CA ARG A 257 14.78 -3.47 13.07
C ARG A 257 15.17 -3.87 11.66
N ALA A 258 15.77 -2.94 10.92
CA ALA A 258 16.32 -3.22 9.61
C ALA A 258 17.58 -4.09 9.72
N VAL A 259 17.55 -5.25 9.10
CA VAL A 259 18.67 -6.20 9.04
C VAL A 259 19.08 -6.32 7.57
N PRO A 260 20.38 -6.25 7.24
CA PRO A 260 20.84 -6.45 5.87
C PRO A 260 20.37 -7.79 5.32
N PHE A 261 19.80 -7.74 4.12
CA PHE A 261 19.30 -8.91 3.45
C PHE A 261 20.39 -9.52 2.57
N THR A 262 20.57 -10.84 2.68
CA THR A 262 21.58 -11.57 1.90
C THR A 262 20.99 -12.60 0.96
N GLN A 263 19.86 -13.20 1.32
CA GLN A 263 19.22 -14.24 0.55
C GLN A 263 17.70 -14.22 0.79
N HIS A 264 16.91 -14.39 -0.27
CA HIS A 264 15.46 -14.50 -0.16
C HIS A 264 15.05 -15.73 0.65
N ASP A 265 14.13 -15.52 1.56
CA ASP A 265 13.42 -16.58 2.27
C ASP A 265 11.91 -16.28 2.22
N ASP A 266 11.12 -17.32 2.44
CA ASP A 266 9.66 -17.24 2.39
C ASP A 266 9.03 -16.62 3.65
N ALA A 267 9.84 -16.12 4.57
CA ALA A 267 9.39 -15.52 5.82
C ALA A 267 9.23 -13.99 5.71
N HIS A 268 9.84 -13.39 4.70
CA HIS A 268 9.83 -11.94 4.50
C HIS A 268 9.20 -11.59 3.15
N PHE A 269 8.25 -10.67 3.15
CA PHE A 269 7.58 -10.17 1.96
C PHE A 269 7.90 -8.71 1.69
N ASN A 270 8.07 -7.88 2.72
CA ASN A 270 8.43 -6.48 2.61
C ASN A 270 9.93 -6.27 2.66
N TYR A 271 10.50 -5.80 1.54
CA TYR A 271 11.90 -5.48 1.37
C TYR A 271 12.12 -3.99 1.35
N HIS A 272 13.13 -3.53 2.09
CA HIS A 272 13.52 -2.13 2.17
C HIS A 272 14.82 -1.93 1.42
N PHE A 273 14.85 -0.99 0.49
CA PHE A 273 16.04 -0.69 -0.28
C PHE A 273 16.50 0.73 0.01
N VAL A 274 17.76 0.85 0.41
CA VAL A 274 18.40 2.14 0.72
C VAL A 274 19.48 2.40 -0.32
N PRO A 275 19.50 3.61 -0.95
CA PRO A 275 20.54 3.93 -1.91
C PRO A 275 21.93 3.88 -1.26
N ARG A 276 22.89 3.21 -1.88
CA ARG A 276 24.31 3.27 -1.46
C ARG A 276 24.81 4.70 -1.56
N ARG A 277 25.56 5.13 -0.58
CA ARG A 277 26.19 6.46 -0.57
C ARG A 277 27.32 6.54 -1.57
#